data_8973a40615d2a0cd868faa94d85de3d5
#
_entry.id   8973a40615d2a0cd868faa94d85de3d5
#
_cell.length_a   1.000
_cell.length_b   1.000
_cell.length_c   1.000
_cell.angle_alpha   90.00
_cell.angle_beta   90.00
_cell.angle_gamma   90.00
#
_symmetry.space_group_name_H-M   'P 1'
#
loop_
_entity.id
_entity.type
_entity.pdbx_description
1 polymer ?
#
loop_
_entity_poly.entity_id
_entity_poly.type
_entity_poly.pdbx_seq_one_letter_code
_entity_poly.pdbx_strand_id
1 'polypeptide(L)'
;MKLLLLLVVLGTVSARVQDLSGKMFTFPKQTNTAHVKLNPTKLDYNAVTVCHRSVTDIKRDHAIFSLATPSQNNGFLTFWQNGNQEIQPHIRNARVEYGGWDYKLNTWHSICTTWDSEKGLVQIWVDGMPSIRRYISSGAISGAVKIVLGQEQDTFGGGFDINQSFVGMITDVHMWDYTLSSCEIQNYMGEMNLTPGNVLNWRALDFETIGSVLIEDKPVCHPASICVG
;
A
#
# COMPACT_ATOMS: atom_id res chain seq x y z
N MET A 1 50.72 21.00 20.07
CA MET A 1 49.49 20.99 19.27
C MET A 1 49.11 19.52 18.97
N LYS A 2 48.10 18.99 19.64
CA LYS A 2 47.62 17.62 19.35
C LYS A 2 46.46 17.73 18.34
N LEU A 3 46.67 17.17 17.15
CA LEU A 3 45.67 17.11 16.08
C LEU A 3 44.67 16.02 16.45
N LEU A 4 43.44 16.41 16.79
CA LEU A 4 42.32 15.47 17.07
C LEU A 4 41.72 15.08 15.70
N LEU A 5 42.01 13.85 15.26
CA LEU A 5 41.34 13.28 14.06
C LEU A 5 39.93 12.87 14.45
N LEU A 6 38.94 13.61 13.98
CA LEU A 6 37.53 13.26 14.11
C LEU A 6 37.17 12.21 13.03
N LEU A 7 37.07 10.93 13.43
CA LEU A 7 36.58 9.86 12.56
C LEU A 7 35.07 10.00 12.45
N VAL A 8 34.59 10.57 11.34
CA VAL A 8 33.17 10.51 10.98
C VAL A 8 32.88 9.13 10.40
N VAL A 9 32.28 8.26 11.22
CA VAL A 9 31.74 6.99 10.73
C VAL A 9 30.44 7.30 9.97
N LEU A 10 30.53 7.40 8.66
CA LEU A 10 29.36 7.39 7.76
C LEU A 10 28.78 5.97 7.79
N GLY A 11 27.80 5.77 8.66
CA GLY A 11 26.99 4.58 8.63
C GLY A 11 26.21 4.53 7.28
N THR A 12 26.59 3.62 6.40
CA THR A 12 25.74 3.27 5.25
C THR A 12 24.48 2.63 5.79
N VAL A 13 23.34 3.33 5.72
CA VAL A 13 22.03 2.73 5.93
C VAL A 13 21.83 1.76 4.78
N SER A 14 22.18 0.51 4.99
CA SER A 14 21.83 -0.58 4.07
C SER A 14 20.34 -0.81 4.24
N ALA A 15 19.56 -0.58 3.18
CA ALA A 15 18.19 -1.02 3.11
C ALA A 15 18.17 -2.53 3.44
N ARG A 16 17.50 -2.89 4.53
CA ARG A 16 17.42 -4.28 4.96
C ARG A 16 16.05 -4.80 4.61
N VAL A 17 16.04 -5.82 3.77
CA VAL A 17 14.85 -6.67 3.59
C VAL A 17 14.45 -7.23 4.96
N GLN A 18 13.19 -7.00 5.37
CA GLN A 18 12.67 -7.40 6.67
C GLN A 18 11.41 -8.25 6.52
N ASP A 19 11.27 -9.25 7.37
CA ASP A 19 10.00 -9.96 7.58
C ASP A 19 9.12 -9.13 8.51
N LEU A 20 8.00 -8.65 7.98
CA LEU A 20 7.00 -7.88 8.72
C LEU A 20 5.77 -8.73 9.13
N SER A 21 5.88 -10.06 9.12
CA SER A 21 4.83 -10.94 9.63
C SER A 21 4.43 -10.53 11.05
N GLY A 22 3.13 -10.35 11.29
CA GLY A 22 2.64 -9.89 12.60
C GLY A 22 2.90 -8.42 12.93
N LYS A 23 3.45 -7.65 12.00
CA LYS A 23 3.70 -6.20 12.14
C LYS A 23 2.73 -5.37 11.33
N MET A 24 2.69 -4.07 11.63
CA MET A 24 1.95 -3.06 10.87
C MET A 24 2.74 -1.75 10.87
N PHE A 25 2.52 -0.93 9.85
CA PHE A 25 2.91 0.47 9.84
C PHE A 25 1.80 1.31 10.45
N THR A 26 2.15 2.12 11.45
CA THR A 26 1.24 3.09 12.08
C THR A 26 1.59 4.50 11.62
N PHE A 27 0.59 5.20 11.10
CA PHE A 27 0.62 6.60 10.68
C PHE A 27 -0.14 7.42 11.74
N PRO A 28 0.53 7.93 12.79
CA PRO A 28 -0.15 8.44 13.98
C PRO A 28 -0.74 9.83 13.82
N LYS A 29 -0.40 10.55 12.75
CA LYS A 29 -0.85 11.94 12.55
C LYS A 29 -0.88 12.35 11.08
N GLN A 30 -1.73 13.31 10.77
CA GLN A 30 -1.79 13.97 9.48
C GLN A 30 -0.51 14.76 9.19
N THR A 31 0.10 14.55 8.03
CA THR A 31 1.35 15.20 7.59
C THR A 31 1.52 15.06 6.09
N ASN A 32 2.26 15.96 5.48
CA ASN A 32 2.67 15.87 4.06
C ASN A 32 4.12 15.38 3.89
N THR A 33 4.70 14.75 4.89
CA THR A 33 6.09 14.27 4.86
C THR A 33 6.23 12.82 5.29
N ALA A 34 5.44 12.36 6.27
CA ALA A 34 5.56 10.99 6.79
C ALA A 34 4.96 9.99 5.78
N HIS A 35 5.76 9.00 5.40
CA HIS A 35 5.37 7.94 4.48
C HIS A 35 6.28 6.72 4.64
N VAL A 36 5.89 5.60 4.06
CA VAL A 36 6.78 4.46 3.85
C VAL A 36 7.17 4.42 2.38
N LYS A 37 8.45 4.47 2.10
CA LYS A 37 8.98 4.23 0.75
C LYS A 37 9.21 2.74 0.58
N LEU A 38 8.70 2.15 -0.50
CA LEU A 38 8.86 0.76 -0.84
C LEU A 38 9.80 0.60 -2.04
N ASN A 39 10.72 -0.35 -1.96
CA ASN A 39 11.67 -0.65 -3.03
C ASN A 39 11.23 -1.93 -3.76
N PRO A 40 10.63 -1.83 -4.96
CA PRO A 40 10.14 -2.98 -5.69
C PRO A 40 11.28 -3.75 -6.36
N THR A 41 11.08 -5.05 -6.56
CA THR A 41 12.04 -5.92 -7.26
C THR A 41 12.00 -5.77 -8.78
N LYS A 42 10.97 -5.11 -9.33
CA LYS A 42 10.75 -4.90 -10.76
C LYS A 42 10.27 -3.47 -11.04
N LEU A 43 10.44 -3.01 -12.27
CA LEU A 43 10.14 -1.63 -12.69
C LEU A 43 9.12 -1.55 -13.84
N ASP A 44 8.85 -2.66 -14.55
CA ASP A 44 7.94 -2.69 -15.69
C ASP A 44 6.79 -3.65 -15.44
N TYR A 45 5.56 -3.17 -15.66
CA TYR A 45 4.34 -3.90 -15.35
C TYR A 45 3.36 -3.89 -16.53
N ASN A 46 3.06 -5.10 -17.05
CA ASN A 46 1.98 -5.34 -18.00
C ASN A 46 0.67 -5.74 -17.29
N ALA A 47 0.76 -6.13 -16.05
CA ALA A 47 -0.36 -6.36 -15.17
C ALA A 47 0.08 -6.10 -13.74
N VAL A 48 -0.85 -5.77 -12.87
CA VAL A 48 -0.57 -5.50 -11.46
C VAL A 48 -1.70 -6.02 -10.61
N THR A 49 -1.34 -6.65 -9.50
CA THR A 49 -2.22 -6.81 -8.35
C THR A 49 -1.54 -6.18 -7.15
N VAL A 50 -2.25 -5.32 -6.42
CA VAL A 50 -1.85 -4.81 -5.11
C VAL A 50 -2.89 -5.20 -4.10
N CYS A 51 -2.46 -5.83 -3.01
CA CYS A 51 -3.30 -6.12 -1.86
C CYS A 51 -2.69 -5.52 -0.60
N HIS A 52 -3.54 -5.03 0.28
CA HIS A 52 -3.16 -4.52 1.60
C HIS A 52 -4.33 -4.67 2.58
N ARG A 53 -4.02 -4.53 3.87
CA ARG A 53 -5.01 -4.36 4.92
C ARG A 53 -4.79 -3.02 5.59
N SER A 54 -5.87 -2.32 5.89
CA SER A 54 -5.80 -1.02 6.54
C SER A 54 -6.97 -0.79 7.49
N VAL A 55 -6.74 0.05 8.49
CA VAL A 55 -7.75 0.56 9.40
C VAL A 55 -7.50 2.05 9.61
N THR A 56 -8.58 2.83 9.61
CA THR A 56 -8.53 4.27 9.81
C THR A 56 -9.79 4.78 10.53
N ASP A 57 -9.70 5.93 11.17
CA ASP A 57 -10.83 6.66 11.76
C ASP A 57 -11.11 7.99 11.05
N ILE A 58 -10.35 8.32 10.00
CA ILE A 58 -10.46 9.61 9.34
C ILE A 58 -11.62 9.68 8.36
N LYS A 59 -12.34 10.82 8.40
CA LYS A 59 -13.49 11.12 7.51
C LYS A 59 -13.09 12.13 6.43
N ARG A 60 -12.03 11.84 5.70
CA ARG A 60 -11.56 12.67 4.58
C ARG A 60 -10.92 11.78 3.52
N ASP A 61 -10.64 12.38 2.39
CA ASP A 61 -9.89 11.73 1.31
C ASP A 61 -8.51 11.28 1.78
N HIS A 62 -8.06 10.12 1.30
CA HIS A 62 -6.72 9.64 1.63
C HIS A 62 -6.20 8.58 0.64
N ALA A 63 -4.88 8.56 0.48
CA ALA A 63 -4.18 7.57 -0.30
C ALA A 63 -3.57 6.51 0.61
N ILE A 64 -3.73 5.24 0.25
CA ILE A 64 -3.15 4.12 0.99
C ILE A 64 -1.85 3.67 0.32
N PHE A 65 -1.90 3.41 -0.99
CA PHE A 65 -0.79 2.94 -1.82
C PHE A 65 -0.69 3.83 -3.06
N SER A 66 0.50 4.35 -3.35
CA SER A 66 0.76 5.19 -4.51
C SER A 66 2.05 4.76 -5.21
N LEU A 67 1.95 4.45 -6.51
CA LEU A 67 3.07 4.18 -7.42
C LEU A 67 3.08 5.27 -8.48
N ALA A 68 4.20 5.97 -8.59
CA ALA A 68 4.45 6.98 -9.62
C ALA A 68 5.59 6.58 -10.55
N THR A 69 5.54 7.09 -11.79
CA THR A 69 6.66 7.10 -12.73
C THR A 69 6.99 8.56 -13.11
N PRO A 70 8.13 8.85 -13.75
CA PRO A 70 8.44 10.21 -14.19
C PRO A 70 7.40 10.84 -15.14
N SER A 71 6.61 10.02 -15.83
CA SER A 71 5.58 10.47 -16.78
C SER A 71 4.15 10.35 -16.24
N GLN A 72 3.94 9.68 -15.11
CA GLN A 72 2.63 9.37 -14.56
C GLN A 72 2.68 9.42 -13.03
N ASN A 73 2.18 10.51 -12.45
CA ASN A 73 2.13 10.67 -10.98
C ASN A 73 1.26 9.59 -10.34
N ASN A 74 0.18 9.21 -11.01
CA ASN A 74 -0.73 8.14 -10.64
C ASN A 74 -0.56 6.93 -11.58
N GLY A 75 0.62 6.34 -11.60
CA GLY A 75 0.90 5.09 -12.32
C GLY A 75 0.01 3.96 -11.82
N PHE A 76 -0.09 3.81 -10.50
CA PHE A 76 -1.05 2.95 -9.81
C PHE A 76 -1.33 3.53 -8.40
N LEU A 77 -2.59 3.84 -8.08
CA LEU A 77 -2.99 4.45 -6.82
C LEU A 77 -4.24 3.74 -6.27
N THR A 78 -4.25 3.46 -4.97
CA THR A 78 -5.45 3.10 -4.21
C THR A 78 -5.85 4.28 -3.33
N PHE A 79 -6.98 4.89 -3.66
CA PHE A 79 -7.47 6.13 -3.05
C PHE A 79 -8.89 5.95 -2.50
N TRP A 80 -9.13 6.47 -1.31
CA TRP A 80 -10.46 6.62 -0.74
C TRP A 80 -10.95 8.06 -0.91
N GLN A 81 -12.10 8.23 -1.55
CA GLN A 81 -12.78 9.52 -1.74
C GLN A 81 -13.98 9.58 -0.81
N ASN A 82 -13.87 10.40 0.22
CA ASN A 82 -14.85 10.45 1.31
C ASN A 82 -16.19 11.10 0.91
N GLY A 83 -16.17 12.07 0.00
CA GLY A 83 -17.37 12.82 -0.40
C GLY A 83 -18.45 11.93 -1.00
N ASN A 84 -18.07 10.98 -1.85
CA ASN A 84 -18.97 10.02 -2.50
C ASN A 84 -18.93 8.62 -1.87
N GLN A 85 -18.10 8.40 -0.85
CA GLN A 85 -17.86 7.08 -0.24
C GLN A 85 -17.40 6.05 -1.29
N GLU A 86 -16.32 6.36 -2.01
CA GLU A 86 -15.84 5.58 -3.14
C GLU A 86 -14.39 5.15 -2.96
N ILE A 87 -14.07 3.94 -3.42
CA ILE A 87 -12.69 3.53 -3.68
C ILE A 87 -12.39 3.87 -5.13
N GLN A 88 -11.36 4.68 -5.33
CA GLN A 88 -10.95 5.15 -6.64
C GLN A 88 -9.56 4.62 -6.99
N PRO A 89 -9.44 3.48 -7.69
CA PRO A 89 -8.17 3.13 -8.31
C PRO A 89 -7.84 4.11 -9.42
N HIS A 90 -6.60 4.61 -9.41
CA HIS A 90 -6.04 5.35 -10.54
C HIS A 90 -4.96 4.50 -11.19
N ILE A 91 -4.96 4.42 -12.51
CA ILE A 91 -3.97 3.67 -13.28
C ILE A 91 -3.59 4.50 -14.51
N ARG A 92 -2.28 4.77 -14.67
CA ARG A 92 -1.75 5.59 -15.75
C ARG A 92 -2.46 6.95 -15.87
N ASN A 93 -2.69 7.61 -14.73
CA ASN A 93 -3.41 8.87 -14.54
C ASN A 93 -4.93 8.84 -14.89
N ALA A 94 -5.46 7.72 -15.37
CA ALA A 94 -6.90 7.54 -15.49
C ALA A 94 -7.46 7.02 -14.16
N ARG A 95 -8.76 7.27 -13.90
CA ARG A 95 -9.43 6.75 -12.69
C ARG A 95 -10.80 6.16 -13.01
N VAL A 96 -11.26 5.28 -12.16
CA VAL A 96 -12.66 4.83 -12.09
C VAL A 96 -13.12 4.85 -10.63
N GLU A 97 -14.41 5.01 -10.42
CA GLU A 97 -15.03 5.12 -9.11
C GLU A 97 -15.82 3.87 -8.78
N TYR A 98 -15.62 3.30 -7.58
CA TYR A 98 -16.36 2.19 -7.06
C TYR A 98 -17.05 2.58 -5.76
N GLY A 99 -18.33 2.94 -5.84
CA GLY A 99 -19.17 3.26 -4.69
C GLY A 99 -19.96 2.06 -4.17
N GLY A 100 -20.69 2.30 -3.07
CA GLY A 100 -21.59 1.31 -2.46
C GLY A 100 -20.89 0.30 -1.56
N TRP A 101 -19.64 0.55 -1.17
CA TRP A 101 -18.92 -0.26 -0.20
C TRP A 101 -19.21 0.20 1.24
N ASP A 102 -19.41 -0.77 2.13
CA ASP A 102 -19.52 -0.53 3.57
C ASP A 102 -18.12 -0.34 4.19
N TYR A 103 -17.44 0.76 3.84
CA TYR A 103 -16.13 1.10 4.37
C TYR A 103 -16.25 1.69 5.76
N LYS A 104 -16.29 0.83 6.77
CA LYS A 104 -16.47 1.23 8.17
C LYS A 104 -15.17 1.76 8.77
N LEU A 105 -15.29 2.92 9.43
CA LEU A 105 -14.19 3.44 10.25
C LEU A 105 -13.90 2.52 11.45
N ASN A 106 -12.67 2.55 11.93
CA ASN A 106 -12.19 1.71 13.05
C ASN A 106 -12.37 0.20 12.81
N THR A 107 -12.43 -0.21 11.55
CA THR A 107 -12.55 -1.61 11.15
C THR A 107 -11.42 -1.94 10.16
N TRP A 108 -10.80 -3.08 10.33
CA TRP A 108 -9.83 -3.58 9.36
C TRP A 108 -10.50 -3.97 8.05
N HIS A 109 -10.04 -3.41 6.96
CA HIS A 109 -10.46 -3.76 5.61
C HIS A 109 -9.31 -4.38 4.83
N SER A 110 -9.61 -5.45 4.10
CA SER A 110 -8.70 -6.05 3.12
C SER A 110 -9.10 -5.57 1.73
N ILE A 111 -8.19 -4.90 1.04
CA ILE A 111 -8.44 -4.38 -0.31
C ILE A 111 -7.41 -4.95 -1.27
N CYS A 112 -7.88 -5.53 -2.38
CA CYS A 112 -7.04 -5.91 -3.52
C CYS A 112 -7.52 -5.16 -4.75
N THR A 113 -6.58 -4.64 -5.53
CA THR A 113 -6.85 -4.02 -6.85
C THR A 113 -6.06 -4.78 -7.90
N THR A 114 -6.74 -5.30 -8.92
CA THR A 114 -6.12 -5.98 -10.07
C THR A 114 -6.26 -5.14 -11.32
N TRP A 115 -5.24 -5.13 -12.16
CA TRP A 115 -5.26 -4.46 -13.46
C TRP A 115 -4.44 -5.24 -14.49
N ASP A 116 -4.97 -5.28 -15.72
CA ASP A 116 -4.35 -5.92 -16.90
C ASP A 116 -4.23 -4.89 -18.01
N SER A 117 -3.01 -4.65 -18.50
CA SER A 117 -2.73 -3.64 -19.53
C SER A 117 -3.22 -4.03 -20.92
N GLU A 118 -3.35 -5.32 -21.22
CA GLU A 118 -3.80 -5.79 -22.52
C GLU A 118 -5.27 -5.42 -22.73
N LYS A 119 -6.12 -5.68 -21.75
CA LYS A 119 -7.55 -5.39 -21.78
C LYS A 119 -7.88 -4.02 -21.21
N GLY A 120 -6.96 -3.40 -20.47
CA GLY A 120 -7.18 -2.14 -19.77
C GLY A 120 -8.19 -2.25 -18.63
N LEU A 121 -8.45 -3.46 -18.11
CA LEU A 121 -9.48 -3.72 -17.11
C LEU A 121 -8.93 -3.66 -15.70
N VAL A 122 -9.63 -2.95 -14.83
CA VAL A 122 -9.40 -2.92 -13.39
C VAL A 122 -10.56 -3.54 -12.64
N GLN A 123 -10.26 -4.22 -11.54
CA GLN A 123 -11.23 -4.75 -10.60
C GLN A 123 -10.71 -4.56 -9.18
N ILE A 124 -11.59 -4.17 -8.25
CA ILE A 124 -11.27 -4.15 -6.82
C ILE A 124 -12.00 -5.28 -6.09
N TRP A 125 -11.43 -5.68 -4.98
CA TRP A 125 -11.99 -6.61 -4.01
C TRP A 125 -11.91 -5.97 -2.64
N VAL A 126 -13.01 -5.96 -1.92
CA VAL A 126 -13.09 -5.42 -0.56
C VAL A 126 -13.67 -6.51 0.35
N ASP A 127 -12.92 -6.90 1.36
CA ASP A 127 -13.31 -7.90 2.37
C ASP A 127 -13.89 -9.20 1.75
N GLY A 128 -13.27 -9.67 0.67
CA GLY A 128 -13.67 -10.88 -0.05
C GLY A 128 -14.72 -10.69 -1.15
N MET A 129 -15.30 -9.50 -1.27
CA MET A 129 -16.33 -9.20 -2.27
C MET A 129 -15.73 -8.53 -3.50
N PRO A 130 -15.94 -9.08 -4.72
CA PRO A 130 -15.46 -8.46 -5.96
C PRO A 130 -16.38 -7.34 -6.43
N SER A 131 -15.80 -6.30 -7.01
CA SER A 131 -16.51 -5.34 -7.86
C SER A 131 -16.78 -5.90 -9.25
N ILE A 132 -17.55 -5.17 -10.06
CA ILE A 132 -17.53 -5.38 -11.51
C ILE A 132 -16.16 -4.96 -12.08
N ARG A 133 -15.78 -5.51 -13.23
CA ARG A 133 -14.61 -5.06 -13.98
C ARG A 133 -14.94 -3.82 -14.79
N ARG A 134 -14.08 -2.82 -14.77
CA ARG A 134 -14.23 -1.58 -15.55
C ARG A 134 -12.98 -1.35 -16.39
N TYR A 135 -13.19 -0.77 -17.59
CA TYR A 135 -12.07 -0.26 -18.39
C TYR A 135 -11.53 1.01 -17.73
N ILE A 136 -10.20 1.10 -17.62
CA ILE A 136 -9.52 2.28 -17.09
C ILE A 136 -8.41 2.78 -18.02
N SER A 137 -7.45 1.94 -18.37
CA SER A 137 -6.33 2.29 -19.25
C SER A 137 -5.61 1.04 -19.72
N SER A 138 -5.24 0.99 -21.00
CA SER A 138 -4.37 -0.04 -21.59
C SER A 138 -2.93 0.47 -21.72
N GLY A 139 -1.99 -0.45 -21.97
CA GLY A 139 -0.55 -0.19 -22.09
C GLY A 139 0.18 -0.25 -20.75
N ALA A 140 1.45 -0.63 -20.79
CA ALA A 140 2.27 -0.89 -19.61
C ALA A 140 2.52 0.33 -18.72
N ILE A 141 2.73 0.10 -17.43
CA ILE A 141 3.42 1.01 -16.51
C ILE A 141 4.90 0.67 -16.62
N SER A 142 5.75 1.59 -17.07
CA SER A 142 7.15 1.30 -17.37
C SER A 142 8.09 2.43 -16.96
N GLY A 143 9.37 2.06 -16.79
CA GLY A 143 10.46 2.94 -16.39
C GLY A 143 10.66 2.98 -14.87
N ALA A 144 11.43 3.97 -14.40
CA ALA A 144 11.68 4.13 -12.98
C ALA A 144 10.37 4.32 -12.22
N VAL A 145 10.19 3.58 -11.12
CA VAL A 145 9.03 3.71 -10.25
C VAL A 145 9.42 4.15 -8.84
N LYS A 146 8.54 4.88 -8.20
CA LYS A 146 8.57 5.15 -6.76
C LYS A 146 7.25 4.72 -6.16
N ILE A 147 7.32 3.93 -5.11
CA ILE A 147 6.14 3.42 -4.40
C ILE A 147 6.16 3.94 -2.98
N VAL A 148 5.04 4.49 -2.52
CA VAL A 148 4.88 4.99 -1.16
C VAL A 148 3.55 4.50 -0.56
N LEU A 149 3.54 4.33 0.78
CA LEU A 149 2.34 4.14 1.56
C LEU A 149 2.03 5.40 2.35
N GLY A 150 0.75 5.71 2.48
CA GLY A 150 0.24 6.78 3.33
C GLY A 150 0.23 8.17 2.71
N GLN A 151 0.68 8.33 1.46
CA GLN A 151 0.66 9.59 0.71
C GLN A 151 0.28 9.35 -0.75
N GLU A 152 -0.32 10.37 -1.39
CA GLU A 152 -0.49 10.44 -2.83
C GLU A 152 0.66 11.25 -3.45
N GLN A 153 1.20 10.78 -4.58
CA GLN A 153 2.32 11.42 -5.27
C GLN A 153 1.81 12.34 -6.38
N ASP A 154 1.82 13.66 -6.17
CA ASP A 154 1.57 14.66 -7.22
C ASP A 154 2.78 14.92 -8.13
N THR A 155 3.95 14.46 -7.70
CA THR A 155 5.18 14.43 -8.49
C THR A 155 5.93 13.13 -8.21
N PHE A 156 6.87 12.75 -9.07
CA PHE A 156 7.67 11.53 -8.92
C PHE A 156 8.44 11.49 -7.60
N GLY A 157 7.85 10.89 -6.58
CA GLY A 157 8.41 10.72 -5.23
C GLY A 157 8.15 11.88 -4.28
N GLY A 158 7.14 12.71 -4.55
CA GLY A 158 6.82 13.86 -3.70
C GLY A 158 5.54 14.58 -4.10
N GLY A 159 5.44 15.87 -3.75
CA GLY A 159 4.24 16.67 -4.02
C GLY A 159 3.07 16.32 -3.10
N PHE A 160 3.33 15.73 -1.93
CA PHE A 160 2.29 15.21 -1.03
C PHE A 160 1.38 16.30 -0.49
N ASP A 161 0.06 16.11 -0.65
CA ASP A 161 -0.96 16.96 -0.04
C ASP A 161 -1.34 16.42 1.35
N ILE A 162 -1.20 17.27 2.36
CA ILE A 162 -1.56 16.94 3.75
C ILE A 162 -3.02 16.48 3.88
N ASN A 163 -3.93 16.99 3.03
CA ASN A 163 -5.35 16.64 3.06
C ASN A 163 -5.65 15.26 2.46
N GLN A 164 -4.69 14.66 1.76
CA GLN A 164 -4.78 13.32 1.18
C GLN A 164 -3.93 12.29 1.94
N SER A 165 -3.22 12.73 3.00
CA SER A 165 -2.39 11.84 3.80
C SER A 165 -3.23 10.82 4.56
N PHE A 166 -2.73 9.59 4.66
CA PHE A 166 -3.34 8.56 5.50
C PHE A 166 -3.01 8.77 6.97
N VAL A 167 -3.98 8.47 7.84
CA VAL A 167 -3.79 8.30 9.29
C VAL A 167 -4.47 7.00 9.68
N GLY A 168 -3.77 6.14 10.41
CA GLY A 168 -4.24 4.79 10.72
C GLY A 168 -3.13 3.75 10.66
N MET A 169 -3.49 2.51 10.37
CA MET A 169 -2.54 1.41 10.32
C MET A 169 -2.67 0.65 8.99
N ILE A 170 -1.53 0.21 8.44
CA ILE A 170 -1.43 -0.58 7.20
C ILE A 170 -0.59 -1.82 7.47
N THR A 171 -1.01 -2.97 6.96
CA THR A 171 -0.30 -4.25 7.07
C THR A 171 -0.53 -5.13 5.84
N ASP A 172 0.23 -6.22 5.76
CA ASP A 172 0.10 -7.27 4.76
C ASP A 172 0.12 -6.76 3.31
N VAL A 173 0.99 -5.79 3.03
CA VAL A 173 1.13 -5.21 1.68
C VAL A 173 1.88 -6.18 0.77
N HIS A 174 1.23 -6.57 -0.30
CA HIS A 174 1.81 -7.40 -1.36
C HIS A 174 1.53 -6.81 -2.73
N MET A 175 2.47 -6.96 -3.65
CA MET A 175 2.29 -6.59 -5.05
C MET A 175 2.80 -7.72 -5.96
N TRP A 176 2.02 -8.02 -6.99
CA TRP A 176 2.36 -8.97 -8.05
C TRP A 176 2.37 -8.26 -9.41
N ASP A 177 3.21 -8.70 -10.32
CA ASP A 177 3.28 -8.24 -11.72
C ASP A 177 2.34 -9.03 -12.64
N TYR A 178 1.30 -9.63 -12.07
CA TYR A 178 0.22 -10.34 -12.76
C TYR A 178 -1.10 -10.17 -12.03
N THR A 179 -2.20 -10.47 -12.71
CA THR A 179 -3.53 -10.47 -12.09
C THR A 179 -3.74 -11.75 -11.32
N LEU A 180 -3.97 -11.64 -10.01
CA LEU A 180 -4.37 -12.77 -9.18
C LEU A 180 -5.75 -13.31 -9.63
N SER A 181 -5.89 -14.63 -9.57
CA SER A 181 -7.19 -15.28 -9.68
C SER A 181 -8.08 -15.01 -8.46
N SER A 182 -9.38 -15.22 -8.61
CA SER A 182 -10.33 -15.10 -7.48
C SER A 182 -9.95 -15.97 -6.29
N CYS A 183 -9.45 -17.18 -6.53
CA CYS A 183 -9.00 -18.08 -5.46
C CYS A 183 -7.79 -17.55 -4.71
N GLU A 184 -6.80 -16.98 -5.42
CA GLU A 184 -5.62 -16.38 -4.78
C GLU A 184 -5.98 -15.16 -3.96
N ILE A 185 -6.92 -14.31 -4.45
CA ILE A 185 -7.43 -13.17 -3.69
C ILE A 185 -8.18 -13.63 -2.44
N GLN A 186 -9.03 -14.67 -2.54
CA GLN A 186 -9.72 -15.25 -1.38
C GLN A 186 -8.72 -15.82 -0.37
N ASN A 187 -7.66 -16.49 -0.82
CA ASN A 187 -6.60 -16.99 0.05
C ASN A 187 -5.88 -15.85 0.78
N TYR A 188 -5.59 -14.73 0.09
CA TYR A 188 -5.05 -13.54 0.74
C TYR A 188 -6.01 -13.00 1.80
N MET A 189 -7.29 -12.82 1.47
CA MET A 189 -8.29 -12.23 2.37
C MET A 189 -8.64 -13.14 3.56
N GLY A 190 -8.56 -14.46 3.36
CA GLY A 190 -8.81 -15.45 4.42
C GLY A 190 -7.59 -15.79 5.28
N GLU A 191 -6.44 -15.12 5.09
CA GLU A 191 -5.17 -15.44 5.78
C GLU A 191 -4.72 -16.91 5.59
N MET A 192 -5.15 -17.52 4.50
CA MET A 192 -4.80 -18.91 4.14
C MET A 192 -3.44 -18.96 3.39
N ASN A 193 -3.15 -20.09 2.77
CA ASN A 193 -1.91 -20.29 2.00
C ASN A 193 -1.79 -19.26 0.86
N LEU A 194 -1.11 -18.16 1.14
CA LEU A 194 -0.85 -17.07 0.21
C LEU A 194 0.46 -17.32 -0.53
N THR A 195 0.44 -17.24 -1.87
CA THR A 195 1.65 -17.03 -2.66
C THR A 195 2.11 -15.58 -2.45
N PRO A 196 3.28 -15.33 -1.83
CA PRO A 196 3.75 -13.97 -1.59
C PRO A 196 3.88 -13.15 -2.87
N GLY A 197 3.76 -11.82 -2.76
CA GLY A 197 4.00 -10.92 -3.88
C GLY A 197 5.41 -11.08 -4.44
N ASN A 198 5.52 -11.14 -5.76
CA ASN A 198 6.81 -11.24 -6.44
C ASN A 198 7.44 -9.88 -6.76
N VAL A 199 6.73 -8.78 -6.50
CA VAL A 199 7.21 -7.39 -6.60
C VAL A 199 7.41 -6.79 -5.23
N LEU A 200 6.39 -6.84 -4.36
CA LEU A 200 6.47 -6.49 -2.94
C LEU A 200 5.97 -7.67 -2.11
N ASN A 201 6.78 -8.11 -1.16
CA ASN A 201 6.48 -9.22 -0.28
C ASN A 201 6.58 -8.76 1.17
N TRP A 202 5.47 -8.75 1.90
CA TRP A 202 5.43 -8.32 3.31
C TRP A 202 6.37 -9.12 4.22
N ARG A 203 6.63 -10.40 3.87
CA ARG A 203 7.54 -11.29 4.60
C ARG A 203 9.02 -11.12 4.21
N ALA A 204 9.29 -10.28 3.23
CA ALA A 204 10.64 -9.95 2.76
C ALA A 204 10.60 -8.56 2.09
N LEU A 205 10.17 -7.54 2.85
CA LEU A 205 9.95 -6.20 2.33
C LEU A 205 11.23 -5.37 2.44
N ASP A 206 11.60 -4.73 1.34
CA ASP A 206 12.61 -3.68 1.30
C ASP A 206 11.91 -2.32 1.38
N PHE A 207 12.14 -1.57 2.46
CA PHE A 207 11.45 -0.32 2.72
C PHE A 207 12.25 0.65 3.58
N GLU A 208 11.81 1.90 3.57
CA GLU A 208 12.27 2.98 4.46
C GLU A 208 11.07 3.68 5.07
N THR A 209 11.06 3.86 6.40
CA THR A 209 10.08 4.74 7.07
C THR A 209 10.60 6.17 7.12
N ILE A 210 9.78 7.13 6.71
CA ILE A 210 10.11 8.54 6.73
C ILE A 210 9.16 9.28 7.69
N GLY A 211 9.72 10.16 8.49
CA GLY A 211 8.95 10.98 9.43
C GLY A 211 8.46 10.18 10.64
N SER A 212 7.18 10.37 10.99
CA SER A 212 6.58 9.82 12.22
C SER A 212 5.94 8.44 12.06
N VAL A 213 6.24 7.70 10.99
CA VAL A 213 5.73 6.34 10.82
C VAL A 213 6.38 5.40 11.82
N LEU A 214 5.57 4.57 12.49
CA LEU A 214 6.01 3.56 13.44
C LEU A 214 5.84 2.14 12.86
N ILE A 215 6.64 1.20 13.36
CA ILE A 215 6.45 -0.23 13.11
C ILE A 215 6.04 -0.85 14.45
N GLU A 216 4.85 -1.43 14.49
CA GLU A 216 4.26 -1.97 15.71
C GLU A 216 3.79 -3.41 15.48
N ASP A 217 3.60 -4.14 16.57
CA ASP A 217 2.98 -5.47 16.54
C ASP A 217 1.48 -5.35 16.27
N LYS A 218 0.96 -6.23 15.40
CA LYS A 218 -0.50 -6.38 15.24
C LYS A 218 -1.12 -6.82 16.57
N PRO A 219 -2.26 -6.24 17.00
CA PRO A 219 -2.96 -6.73 18.16
C PRO A 219 -3.33 -8.21 17.99
N VAL A 220 -2.83 -9.07 18.87
CA VAL A 220 -3.21 -10.48 18.91
C VAL A 220 -4.29 -10.62 19.97
N CYS A 221 -5.50 -11.03 19.55
CA CYS A 221 -6.49 -11.50 20.51
C CYS A 221 -6.02 -12.85 21.08
N HIS A 222 -5.42 -12.85 22.27
CA HIS A 222 -5.32 -14.08 23.03
C HIS A 222 -6.74 -14.47 23.47
N PRO A 223 -7.23 -15.70 23.19
CA PRO A 223 -8.44 -16.16 23.82
C PRO A 223 -8.24 -16.02 25.32
N ALA A 224 -9.15 -15.31 25.99
CA ALA A 224 -9.09 -15.08 27.42
C ALA A 224 -8.81 -16.41 28.12
N SER A 225 -7.73 -16.48 28.90
CA SER A 225 -7.46 -17.57 29.81
C SER A 225 -8.70 -17.72 30.67
N ILE A 226 -9.42 -18.84 30.53
CA ILE A 226 -10.54 -19.16 31.40
C ILE A 226 -9.89 -19.33 32.77
N CYS A 227 -10.02 -18.34 33.63
CA CYS A 227 -9.77 -18.53 35.06
C CYS A 227 -10.86 -19.45 35.56
N VAL A 228 -10.56 -20.75 35.65
CA VAL A 228 -11.34 -21.71 36.42
C VAL A 228 -11.06 -21.39 37.88
N GLY A 229 -12.04 -20.74 38.52
CA GLY A 229 -12.07 -20.57 39.97
C GLY A 229 -12.55 -21.84 40.66
#